data_e3f71661a9d50d8bf83103f7d281fc8f
#
_entry.id   e3f71661a9d50d8bf83103f7d281fc8f
#
_cell.length_a   1.000
_cell.length_b   1.000
_cell.length_c   1.000
_cell.angle_alpha   90.00
_cell.angle_beta   90.00
_cell.angle_gamma   90.00
#
_symmetry.space_group_name_H-M   'P 1'
#
loop_
_entity.id
_entity.type
_entity.pdbx_description
1 polymer ?
#
loop_
_entity_poly.entity_id
_entity_poly.type
_entity_poly.pdbx_seq_one_letter_code
_entity_poly.pdbx_strand_id
1 'polypeptide(L)'
;MNGKLAVFCSASFEIDPQYNKVAREFVRAASLRGYGIVSGGTVKGTMGEISDELRDCGGYHLGVIPRFMEQYVYPDLTEVIWTDTMAQRKTLLREGTCAVVALPGGIGTLDEVIETFALVHLKQYFGKIFLLNHNGFYEPLRQLLRHYVDTRMMSEETMSKIIFAQTPDEILDTLK
;
A
#
# COMPACT_ATOMS: atom_id res chain seq x y z
N MET A 1 -9.56 -8.98 -14.66
CA MET A 1 -8.90 -8.44 -13.46
C MET A 1 -9.90 -8.42 -12.33
N ASN A 2 -9.56 -8.99 -11.17
CA ASN A 2 -10.46 -9.07 -10.00
C ASN A 2 -10.57 -7.75 -9.21
N GLY A 3 -9.87 -6.73 -9.65
CA GLY A 3 -9.80 -5.39 -9.05
C GLY A 3 -8.37 -4.88 -8.98
N LYS A 4 -8.20 -3.68 -8.43
CA LYS A 4 -6.88 -3.07 -8.19
C LYS A 4 -6.63 -2.93 -6.69
N LEU A 5 -5.39 -3.12 -6.27
CA LEU A 5 -4.91 -2.89 -4.92
C LEU A 5 -3.96 -1.68 -4.92
N ALA A 6 -4.23 -0.68 -4.09
CA ALA A 6 -3.25 0.36 -3.82
C ALA A 6 -2.17 -0.21 -2.88
N VAL A 7 -0.91 -0.11 -3.26
CA VAL A 7 0.21 -0.60 -2.47
C VAL A 7 1.11 0.56 -2.05
N PHE A 8 1.17 0.78 -0.73
CA PHE A 8 2.04 1.77 -0.11
C PHE A 8 3.27 1.07 0.46
N CYS A 9 4.46 1.56 0.16
CA CYS A 9 5.71 0.93 0.58
C CYS A 9 6.87 1.92 0.67
N SER A 10 8.04 1.44 1.11
CA SER A 10 9.23 2.25 1.32
C SER A 10 9.83 2.76 0.00
N ALA A 11 10.33 4.00 0.04
CA ALA A 11 11.21 4.57 -0.99
C ALA A 11 12.69 4.49 -0.60
N SER A 12 13.04 3.95 0.57
CA SER A 12 14.42 3.84 1.05
C SER A 12 15.09 2.59 0.49
N PHE A 13 16.38 2.75 0.12
CA PHE A 13 17.25 1.64 -0.24
C PHE A 13 17.91 0.96 0.99
N GLU A 14 17.94 1.67 2.11
CA GLU A 14 18.63 1.24 3.34
C GLU A 14 17.64 0.60 4.32
N ILE A 15 16.97 -0.48 3.89
CA ILE A 15 16.05 -1.26 4.73
C ILE A 15 16.50 -2.71 4.78
N ASP A 16 16.05 -3.43 5.79
CA ASP A 16 16.32 -4.87 5.88
C ASP A 16 15.75 -5.58 4.63
N PRO A 17 16.57 -6.37 3.91
CA PRO A 17 16.15 -7.07 2.70
C PRO A 17 14.92 -7.96 2.85
N GLN A 18 14.61 -8.43 4.05
CA GLN A 18 13.41 -9.22 4.32
C GLN A 18 12.12 -8.48 3.93
N TYR A 19 12.08 -7.15 4.09
CA TYR A 19 10.91 -6.35 3.73
C TYR A 19 10.71 -6.26 2.22
N ASN A 20 11.79 -6.17 1.45
CA ASN A 20 11.72 -6.25 -0.01
C ASN A 20 11.29 -7.63 -0.47
N LYS A 21 11.80 -8.69 0.18
CA LYS A 21 11.41 -10.08 -0.14
C LYS A 21 9.90 -10.28 0.02
N VAL A 22 9.34 -9.96 1.19
CA VAL A 22 7.90 -10.14 1.43
C VAL A 22 7.03 -9.23 0.56
N ALA A 23 7.54 -8.05 0.19
CA ALA A 23 6.87 -7.14 -0.74
C ALA A 23 6.73 -7.76 -2.14
N ARG A 24 7.80 -8.36 -2.66
CA ARG A 24 7.78 -9.09 -3.94
C ARG A 24 6.85 -10.29 -3.89
N GLU A 25 6.92 -11.09 -2.83
CA GLU A 25 6.00 -12.22 -2.61
C GLU A 25 4.53 -11.77 -2.65
N PHE A 26 4.21 -10.66 -1.99
CA PHE A 26 2.87 -10.12 -1.98
C PHE A 26 2.39 -9.72 -3.39
N VAL A 27 3.14 -8.91 -4.12
CA VAL A 27 2.68 -8.42 -5.44
C VAL A 27 2.62 -9.54 -6.49
N ARG A 28 3.55 -10.52 -6.43
CA ARG A 28 3.48 -11.73 -7.27
C ARG A 28 2.21 -12.52 -6.98
N ALA A 29 1.93 -12.82 -5.71
CA ALA A 29 0.75 -13.57 -5.30
C ALA A 29 -0.57 -12.82 -5.66
N ALA A 30 -0.60 -11.50 -5.52
CA ALA A 30 -1.73 -10.67 -5.91
C ALA A 30 -1.95 -10.71 -7.43
N SER A 31 -0.88 -10.56 -8.22
CA SER A 31 -0.93 -10.65 -9.68
C SER A 31 -1.43 -12.01 -10.16
N LEU A 32 -0.92 -13.11 -9.59
CA LEU A 32 -1.36 -14.49 -9.93
C LEU A 32 -2.84 -14.72 -9.57
N ARG A 33 -3.38 -14.01 -8.58
CA ARG A 33 -4.81 -14.02 -8.23
C ARG A 33 -5.63 -13.01 -9.07
N GLY A 34 -5.02 -12.40 -10.09
CA GLY A 34 -5.70 -11.51 -11.03
C GLY A 34 -5.94 -10.08 -10.52
N TYR A 35 -5.25 -9.64 -9.48
CA TYR A 35 -5.29 -8.24 -9.03
C TYR A 35 -4.25 -7.40 -9.76
N GLY A 36 -4.64 -6.16 -10.15
CA GLY A 36 -3.71 -5.14 -10.59
C GLY A 36 -3.14 -4.37 -9.39
N ILE A 37 -1.93 -3.85 -9.54
CA ILE A 37 -1.26 -3.05 -8.50
C ILE A 37 -1.24 -1.57 -8.91
N VAL A 38 -1.59 -0.70 -7.96
CA VAL A 38 -1.44 0.76 -8.06
C VAL A 38 -0.42 1.19 -7.01
N SER A 39 0.64 1.86 -7.43
CA SER A 39 1.69 2.30 -6.50
C SER A 39 2.26 3.67 -6.88
N GLY A 40 3.22 4.14 -6.09
CA GLY A 40 3.97 5.35 -6.40
C GLY A 40 4.83 5.29 -7.67
N GLY A 41 5.00 4.11 -8.26
CA GLY A 41 5.56 3.92 -9.61
C GLY A 41 7.00 4.38 -9.83
N THR A 42 7.83 4.48 -8.78
CA THR A 42 9.22 4.93 -8.92
C THR A 42 10.22 3.78 -8.78
N VAL A 43 11.45 4.00 -9.26
CA VAL A 43 12.57 3.05 -9.12
C VAL A 43 13.13 2.96 -7.70
N LYS A 44 12.59 3.71 -6.74
CA LYS A 44 13.18 3.85 -5.40
C LYS A 44 12.74 2.75 -4.44
N GLY A 45 13.71 2.18 -3.73
CA GLY A 45 13.51 1.26 -2.61
C GLY A 45 12.56 0.10 -2.94
N THR A 46 11.66 -0.22 -2.03
CA THR A 46 10.66 -1.28 -2.21
C THR A 46 9.73 -1.02 -3.41
N MET A 47 9.49 0.25 -3.81
CA MET A 47 8.70 0.53 -5.03
C MET A 47 9.38 -0.02 -6.28
N GLY A 48 10.71 0.12 -6.41
CA GLY A 48 11.47 -0.49 -7.51
C GLY A 48 11.40 -2.01 -7.47
N GLU A 49 11.56 -2.60 -6.29
CA GLU A 49 11.52 -4.06 -6.10
C GLU A 49 10.17 -4.69 -6.49
N ILE A 50 9.05 -4.05 -6.11
CA ILE A 50 7.73 -4.55 -6.52
C ILE A 50 7.47 -4.32 -8.02
N SER A 51 8.05 -3.27 -8.61
CA SER A 51 7.95 -3.01 -10.05
C SER A 51 8.70 -4.06 -10.86
N ASP A 52 9.93 -4.42 -10.45
CA ASP A 52 10.71 -5.50 -11.05
C ASP A 52 9.93 -6.83 -10.99
N GLU A 53 9.36 -7.16 -9.85
CA GLU A 53 8.60 -8.39 -9.65
C GLU A 53 7.35 -8.45 -10.55
N LEU A 54 6.62 -7.32 -10.65
CA LEU A 54 5.42 -7.25 -11.50
C LEU A 54 5.77 -7.35 -12.99
N ARG A 55 6.86 -6.70 -13.44
CA ARG A 55 7.38 -6.87 -14.80
C ARG A 55 7.69 -8.35 -15.09
N ASP A 56 8.43 -9.00 -14.19
CA ASP A 56 8.91 -10.37 -14.38
C ASP A 56 7.78 -11.41 -14.36
N CYS A 57 6.66 -11.14 -13.63
CA CYS A 57 5.49 -12.02 -13.65
C CYS A 57 4.38 -11.59 -14.62
N GLY A 58 4.59 -10.51 -15.41
CA GLY A 58 3.59 -9.98 -16.33
C GLY A 58 2.37 -9.35 -15.66
N GLY A 59 2.53 -8.85 -14.44
CA GLY A 59 1.46 -8.23 -13.65
C GLY A 59 1.13 -6.82 -14.13
N TYR A 60 -0.16 -6.43 -13.98
CA TYR A 60 -0.58 -5.05 -14.25
C TYR A 60 -0.07 -4.11 -13.15
N HIS A 61 0.61 -3.04 -13.57
CA HIS A 61 1.17 -2.05 -12.67
C HIS A 61 0.86 -0.62 -13.14
N LEU A 62 0.03 0.09 -12.36
CA LEU A 62 -0.26 1.52 -12.54
C LEU A 62 0.60 2.33 -11.57
N GLY A 63 1.42 3.24 -12.11
CA GLY A 63 2.16 4.23 -11.33
C GLY A 63 1.42 5.57 -11.25
N VAL A 64 1.30 6.13 -10.05
CA VAL A 64 0.77 7.49 -9.84
C VAL A 64 1.89 8.39 -9.37
N ILE A 65 2.36 9.29 -10.24
CA ILE A 65 3.64 9.99 -10.09
C ILE A 65 3.46 11.50 -10.22
N PRO A 66 3.94 12.29 -9.26
CA PRO A 66 3.97 13.74 -9.40
C PRO A 66 5.01 14.14 -10.47
N ARG A 67 4.69 15.14 -11.30
CA ARG A 67 5.58 15.60 -12.39
C ARG A 67 6.99 15.96 -11.90
N PHE A 68 7.13 16.53 -10.71
CA PHE A 68 8.44 16.84 -10.14
C PHE A 68 9.29 15.62 -9.78
N MET A 69 8.71 14.39 -9.84
CA MET A 69 9.40 13.11 -9.62
C MET A 69 9.59 12.33 -10.93
N GLU A 70 9.33 12.90 -12.09
CA GLU A 70 9.42 12.26 -13.41
C GLU A 70 10.74 11.51 -13.62
N GLN A 71 11.86 12.05 -13.17
CA GLN A 71 13.19 11.43 -13.26
C GLN A 71 13.32 10.09 -12.53
N TYR A 72 12.38 9.75 -11.65
CA TYR A 72 12.38 8.51 -10.88
C TYR A 72 11.35 7.50 -11.36
N VAL A 73 10.61 7.79 -12.44
CA VAL A 73 9.60 6.87 -12.95
C VAL A 73 10.21 5.51 -13.28
N TYR A 74 9.51 4.45 -12.90
CA TYR A 74 9.90 3.10 -13.32
C TYR A 74 9.56 2.91 -14.81
N PRO A 75 10.51 2.45 -15.66
CA PRO A 75 10.35 2.51 -17.12
C PRO A 75 9.27 1.55 -17.68
N ASP A 76 9.06 0.41 -17.03
CA ASP A 76 8.20 -0.66 -17.54
C ASP A 76 6.84 -0.73 -16.82
N LEU A 77 6.30 0.41 -16.38
CA LEU A 77 4.94 0.48 -15.87
C LEU A 77 3.94 0.19 -16.98
N THR A 78 2.87 -0.56 -16.66
CA THR A 78 1.77 -0.81 -17.62
C THR A 78 1.05 0.50 -17.96
N GLU A 79 0.90 1.37 -16.96
CA GLU A 79 0.21 2.66 -17.10
C GLU A 79 0.79 3.69 -16.11
N VAL A 80 0.78 4.96 -16.48
CA VAL A 80 1.24 6.07 -15.64
C VAL A 80 0.16 7.15 -15.57
N ILE A 81 -0.17 7.58 -14.35
CA ILE A 81 -0.96 8.79 -14.12
C ILE A 81 -0.05 9.86 -13.53
N TRP A 82 0.05 10.98 -14.24
CA TRP A 82 0.79 12.14 -13.78
C TRP A 82 -0.07 13.04 -12.91
N THR A 83 0.51 13.56 -11.83
CA THR A 83 -0.15 14.50 -10.92
C THR A 83 0.67 15.78 -10.75
N ASP A 84 0.02 16.87 -10.39
CA ASP A 84 0.69 18.13 -10.15
C ASP A 84 1.02 18.33 -8.66
N THR A 85 0.26 17.69 -7.77
CA THR A 85 0.42 17.82 -6.32
C THR A 85 0.42 16.47 -5.61
N MET A 86 0.99 16.45 -4.40
CA MET A 86 0.93 15.24 -3.54
C MET A 86 -0.50 14.91 -3.08
N ALA A 87 -1.36 15.91 -2.93
CA ALA A 87 -2.76 15.68 -2.56
C ALA A 87 -3.51 14.93 -3.68
N GLN A 88 -3.36 15.38 -4.94
CA GLN A 88 -3.90 14.66 -6.10
C GLN A 88 -3.35 13.24 -6.19
N ARG A 89 -2.03 13.07 -5.99
CA ARG A 89 -1.39 11.76 -6.00
C ARG A 89 -2.03 10.81 -5.01
N LYS A 90 -2.18 11.19 -3.76
CA LYS A 90 -2.76 10.35 -2.71
C LYS A 90 -4.22 9.96 -3.03
N THR A 91 -5.00 10.87 -3.61
CA THR A 91 -6.37 10.58 -4.06
C THR A 91 -6.37 9.52 -5.16
N LEU A 92 -5.57 9.73 -6.22
CA LEU A 92 -5.51 8.85 -7.39
C LEU A 92 -4.88 7.47 -7.09
N LEU A 93 -4.00 7.38 -6.10
CA LEU A 93 -3.48 6.09 -5.61
C LEU A 93 -4.59 5.17 -5.08
N ARG A 94 -5.64 5.73 -4.49
CA ARG A 94 -6.76 4.99 -3.91
C ARG A 94 -7.94 4.84 -4.86
N GLU A 95 -8.09 5.74 -5.82
CA GLU A 95 -9.25 5.78 -6.69
C GLU A 95 -9.41 4.50 -7.52
N GLY A 96 -10.61 3.92 -7.48
CA GLY A 96 -10.91 2.69 -8.21
C GLY A 96 -10.21 1.44 -7.69
N THR A 97 -9.64 1.50 -6.47
CA THR A 97 -9.06 0.32 -5.81
C THR A 97 -10.06 -0.33 -4.85
N CYS A 98 -10.02 -1.65 -4.76
CA CYS A 98 -10.88 -2.42 -3.83
C CYS A 98 -10.28 -2.52 -2.42
N ALA A 99 -8.98 -2.29 -2.29
CA ALA A 99 -8.28 -2.25 -1.01
C ALA A 99 -6.99 -1.44 -1.10
N VAL A 100 -6.54 -1.00 0.07
CA VAL A 100 -5.19 -0.47 0.30
C VAL A 100 -4.39 -1.50 1.09
N VAL A 101 -3.16 -1.73 0.68
CA VAL A 101 -2.20 -2.60 1.36
C VAL A 101 -0.94 -1.81 1.65
N ALA A 102 -0.64 -1.58 2.92
CA ALA A 102 0.62 -1.00 3.35
C ALA A 102 1.62 -2.11 3.67
N LEU A 103 2.67 -2.18 2.89
CA LEU A 103 3.88 -2.97 3.18
C LEU A 103 4.74 -2.18 4.18
N PRO A 104 5.72 -2.80 4.85
CA PRO A 104 6.67 -2.07 5.68
C PRO A 104 7.25 -0.86 4.94
N GLY A 105 7.15 0.32 5.54
CA GLY A 105 7.53 1.58 4.88
C GLY A 105 7.76 2.72 5.86
N GLY A 106 8.20 3.85 5.33
CA GLY A 106 8.55 5.03 6.11
C GLY A 106 7.39 5.99 6.34
N ILE A 107 7.75 7.26 6.60
CA ILE A 107 6.77 8.31 6.94
C ILE A 107 5.76 8.57 5.83
N GLY A 108 6.15 8.44 4.55
CA GLY A 108 5.22 8.58 3.42
C GLY A 108 4.16 7.48 3.41
N THR A 109 4.57 6.23 3.67
CA THR A 109 3.65 5.10 3.81
C THR A 109 2.69 5.31 4.98
N LEU A 110 3.19 5.79 6.12
CA LEU A 110 2.36 6.10 7.29
C LEU A 110 1.35 7.21 6.99
N ASP A 111 1.76 8.30 6.34
CA ASP A 111 0.88 9.40 5.91
C ASP A 111 -0.26 8.89 5.02
N GLU A 112 0.05 8.07 4.01
CA GLU A 112 -0.93 7.48 3.10
C GLU A 112 -1.91 6.55 3.83
N VAL A 113 -1.43 5.76 4.79
CA VAL A 113 -2.27 4.87 5.64
C VAL A 113 -3.23 5.69 6.51
N ILE A 114 -2.72 6.68 7.25
CA ILE A 114 -3.51 7.46 8.20
C ILE A 114 -4.55 8.31 7.47
N GLU A 115 -4.19 8.92 6.34
CA GLU A 115 -5.16 9.63 5.51
C GLU A 115 -6.27 8.68 5.01
N THR A 116 -5.91 7.50 4.50
CA THR A 116 -6.88 6.51 4.03
C THR A 116 -7.79 6.04 5.17
N PHE A 117 -7.21 5.83 6.36
CA PHE A 117 -7.97 5.43 7.54
C PHE A 117 -8.98 6.50 7.97
N ALA A 118 -8.58 7.78 7.95
CA ALA A 118 -9.50 8.89 8.20
C ALA A 118 -10.65 8.92 7.16
N LEU A 119 -10.36 8.68 5.88
CA LEU A 119 -11.37 8.64 4.82
C LEU A 119 -12.33 7.45 4.97
N VAL A 120 -11.87 6.29 5.43
CA VAL A 120 -12.74 5.14 5.75
C VAL A 120 -13.66 5.49 6.92
N HIS A 121 -13.12 6.11 7.99
CA HIS A 121 -13.91 6.58 9.12
C HIS A 121 -15.00 7.57 8.68
N LEU A 122 -14.68 8.49 7.78
CA LEU A 122 -15.60 9.49 7.23
C LEU A 122 -16.51 8.95 6.12
N LYS A 123 -16.44 7.66 5.79
CA LYS A 123 -17.20 7.02 4.70
C LYS A 123 -16.95 7.65 3.33
N GLN A 124 -15.72 8.11 3.09
CA GLN A 124 -15.25 8.65 1.82
C GLN A 124 -14.36 7.68 1.03
N TYR A 125 -13.95 6.58 1.65
CA TYR A 125 -13.31 5.44 0.99
C TYR A 125 -13.93 4.15 1.54
N PHE A 126 -14.23 3.20 0.67
CA PHE A 126 -14.97 1.97 1.01
C PHE A 126 -14.15 0.69 0.88
N GLY A 127 -12.91 0.79 0.44
CA GLY A 127 -11.99 -0.34 0.37
C GLY A 127 -11.49 -0.74 1.76
N LYS A 128 -11.02 -1.98 1.87
CA LYS A 128 -10.35 -2.48 3.09
C LYS A 128 -8.96 -1.88 3.21
N ILE A 129 -8.48 -1.74 4.44
CA ILE A 129 -7.11 -1.31 4.73
C ILE A 129 -6.37 -2.47 5.41
N PHE A 130 -5.31 -2.94 4.78
CA PHE A 130 -4.43 -3.96 5.31
C PHE A 130 -3.05 -3.40 5.60
N LEU A 131 -2.49 -3.75 6.75
CA LEU A 131 -1.10 -3.53 7.09
C LEU A 131 -0.41 -4.89 7.13
N LEU A 132 0.58 -5.10 6.26
CA LEU A 132 1.40 -6.31 6.30
C LEU A 132 2.37 -6.21 7.47
N ASN A 133 1.95 -6.77 8.60
CA ASN A 133 2.68 -6.73 9.87
C ASN A 133 3.78 -7.81 9.95
N HIS A 134 4.53 -7.96 8.85
CA HIS A 134 5.63 -8.91 8.76
C HIS A 134 6.65 -8.68 9.88
N ASN A 135 6.92 -9.73 10.66
CA ASN A 135 7.81 -9.68 11.83
C ASN A 135 7.47 -8.56 12.84
N GLY A 136 6.18 -8.21 12.95
CA GLY A 136 5.74 -7.21 13.93
C GLY A 136 6.05 -5.76 13.55
N PHE A 137 6.38 -5.47 12.28
CA PHE A 137 6.75 -4.12 11.84
C PHE A 137 5.74 -3.05 12.25
N TYR A 138 4.44 -3.34 12.13
CA TYR A 138 3.36 -2.42 12.49
C TYR A 138 2.85 -2.59 13.93
N GLU A 139 3.47 -3.41 14.76
CA GLU A 139 3.06 -3.59 16.15
C GLU A 139 3.04 -2.29 16.97
N PRO A 140 4.04 -1.38 16.86
CA PRO A 140 4.00 -0.10 17.54
C PRO A 140 2.82 0.78 17.11
N LEU A 141 2.43 0.75 15.83
CA LEU A 141 1.26 1.47 15.34
C LEU A 141 -0.03 0.87 15.91
N ARG A 142 -0.14 -0.47 15.95
CA ARG A 142 -1.27 -1.16 16.56
C ARG A 142 -1.45 -0.77 18.03
N GLN A 143 -0.35 -0.72 18.77
CA GLN A 143 -0.35 -0.29 20.17
C GLN A 143 -0.79 1.18 20.33
N LEU A 144 -0.32 2.07 19.46
CA LEU A 144 -0.76 3.47 19.44
C LEU A 144 -2.27 3.59 19.20
N LEU A 145 -2.79 2.89 18.20
CA LEU A 145 -4.22 2.89 17.89
C LEU A 145 -5.05 2.28 19.03
N ARG A 146 -4.55 1.23 19.69
CA ARG A 146 -5.15 0.65 20.89
C ARG A 146 -5.22 1.68 22.03
N HIS A 147 -4.16 2.43 22.26
CA HIS A 147 -4.15 3.51 23.25
C HIS A 147 -5.24 4.57 22.97
N TYR A 148 -5.48 4.89 21.68
CA TYR A 148 -6.57 5.82 21.33
C TYR A 148 -7.96 5.24 21.66
N VAL A 149 -8.14 3.94 21.51
CA VAL A 149 -9.38 3.27 21.94
C VAL A 149 -9.52 3.30 23.46
N ASP A 150 -8.48 2.93 24.19
CA ASP A 150 -8.48 2.86 25.66
C ASP A 150 -8.74 4.24 26.29
N THR A 151 -8.25 5.29 25.64
CA THR A 151 -8.47 6.69 26.07
C THR A 151 -9.77 7.30 25.49
N ARG A 152 -10.56 6.53 24.77
CA ARG A 152 -11.83 6.95 24.13
C ARG A 152 -11.67 8.04 23.06
N MET A 153 -10.48 8.22 22.51
CA MET A 153 -10.23 9.09 21.35
C MET A 153 -10.65 8.45 20.02
N MET A 154 -10.82 7.13 20.02
CA MET A 154 -11.28 6.34 18.87
C MET A 154 -12.16 5.20 19.36
N SER A 155 -13.15 4.79 18.56
CA SER A 155 -13.98 3.61 18.88
C SER A 155 -13.32 2.30 18.42
N GLU A 156 -13.70 1.17 19.04
CA GLU A 156 -13.34 -0.18 18.57
C GLU A 156 -13.80 -0.40 17.12
N GLU A 157 -14.98 0.07 16.77
CA GLU A 157 -15.48 -0.01 15.40
C GLU A 157 -14.53 0.67 14.42
N THR A 158 -14.05 1.87 14.75
CA THR A 158 -13.08 2.58 13.90
C THR A 158 -11.77 1.78 13.80
N MET A 159 -11.22 1.30 14.92
CA MET A 159 -9.99 0.50 14.91
C MET A 159 -10.12 -0.76 14.04
N SER A 160 -11.27 -1.41 14.04
CA SER A 160 -11.52 -2.62 13.26
C SER A 160 -11.48 -2.42 11.73
N LYS A 161 -11.44 -1.18 11.25
CA LYS A 161 -11.32 -0.87 9.81
C LYS A 161 -9.90 -1.07 9.27
N ILE A 162 -8.89 -1.15 10.16
CA ILE A 162 -7.51 -1.52 9.80
C ILE A 162 -7.28 -2.99 10.18
N ILE A 163 -6.81 -3.78 9.22
CA ILE A 163 -6.53 -5.21 9.38
C ILE A 163 -5.02 -5.40 9.39
N PHE A 164 -4.50 -5.92 10.49
CA PHE A 164 -3.08 -6.28 10.62
C PHE A 164 -2.90 -7.75 10.22
N ALA A 165 -2.34 -8.00 9.06
CA ALA A 165 -2.08 -9.34 8.53
C ALA A 165 -0.61 -9.70 8.68
N GLN A 166 -0.31 -10.95 9.02
CA GLN A 166 1.08 -11.41 9.20
C GLN A 166 1.71 -11.86 7.89
N THR A 167 0.90 -12.31 6.94
CA THR A 167 1.36 -12.88 5.67
C THR A 167 0.60 -12.30 4.47
N PRO A 168 1.22 -12.33 3.26
CA PRO A 168 0.52 -12.01 2.01
C PRO A 168 -0.78 -12.78 1.81
N ASP A 169 -0.80 -14.07 2.13
CA ASP A 169 -1.97 -14.93 1.94
C ASP A 169 -3.16 -14.52 2.83
N GLU A 170 -2.92 -14.13 4.08
CA GLU A 170 -3.98 -13.61 4.96
C GLU A 170 -4.70 -12.40 4.33
N ILE A 171 -3.96 -11.49 3.69
CA ILE A 171 -4.55 -10.35 2.98
C ILE A 171 -5.38 -10.82 1.80
N LEU A 172 -4.77 -11.64 0.93
CA LEU A 172 -5.37 -12.05 -0.33
C LEU A 172 -6.56 -13.00 -0.15
N ASP A 173 -6.57 -13.80 0.91
CA ASP A 173 -7.71 -14.67 1.24
C ASP A 173 -8.91 -13.88 1.80
N THR A 174 -8.66 -12.75 2.44
CA THR A 174 -9.70 -11.83 2.93
C THR A 174 -10.35 -11.00 1.80
N LEU A 175 -9.72 -10.92 0.64
CA LEU A 175 -10.20 -10.17 -0.52
C LEU A 175 -11.11 -10.97 -1.46
N LYS A 176 -11.22 -12.27 -1.24
CA LYS A 176 -12.09 -13.18 -2.03
C LYS A 176 -13.57 -12.87 -1.90
#